data_8a57c91e925ba16e6f4ab72dc176bd77
#
_entry.id   8a57c91e925ba16e6f4ab72dc176bd77
#
_cell.length_a   1.000
_cell.length_b   1.000
_cell.length_c   1.000
_cell.angle_alpha   90.00
_cell.angle_beta   90.00
_cell.angle_gamma   90.00
#
_symmetry.space_group_name_H-M   'P 1'
#
loop_
_entity.id
_entity.type
_entity.pdbx_description
1 polymer ?
#
loop_
_entity_poly.entity_id
_entity_poly.type
_entity_poly.pdbx_seq_one_letter_code
_entity_poly.pdbx_strand_id
1 'polypeptide(L)'
;MAVIDQRVTDGWAAYNGDCVEVMRGLPERSVHLSVYSPPFAGLYHYSSDPRDVSNCRSYEEFIEHYAIIAKDIERITKPGRITAVHCADVPSGNTGRDHMLDLSGDIIRMHERIGWKYVARYSVWKDPFVVYIRTLAKSLRHRTCVEDSSRCSNAGADYLLVFRKAGDNEEPIAHPIGLTEYVGSKTPPADVLKYRGWDGKQTENKYSQWVWRQYASAFWDDVRLERVLPFRDSKDPEDEKHVHPLQLDVIDRAVTLWSNPGDVVFTPFMGVGSEVYGAVRLGRKGVGVELKPSYYRQAIANLELAESAPHLVELKGKDVGQTTMLNESDDD
;
A
#
# COMPACT_ATOMS: atom_id res chain seq x y z
N MET A 1 1.90 28.02 3.89
CA MET A 1 3.06 27.41 3.19
C MET A 1 2.72 25.96 2.93
N ALA A 2 2.80 25.52 1.71
CA ALA A 2 2.42 24.17 1.31
C ALA A 2 3.32 23.07 1.93
N VAL A 3 4.61 23.37 2.10
CA VAL A 3 5.63 22.42 2.59
C VAL A 3 6.22 22.94 3.89
N ILE A 4 6.23 22.12 4.93
CA ILE A 4 6.80 22.40 6.25
C ILE A 4 8.30 22.08 6.24
N ASP A 5 8.65 20.93 5.66
CA ASP A 5 10.02 20.43 5.50
C ASP A 5 10.10 19.55 4.25
N GLN A 6 11.28 19.41 3.67
CA GLN A 6 11.51 18.55 2.52
C GLN A 6 12.91 18.00 2.46
N ARG A 7 13.04 16.79 1.93
CA ARG A 7 14.31 16.18 1.57
C ARG A 7 14.26 15.71 0.12
N VAL A 8 15.20 16.16 -0.69
CA VAL A 8 15.28 15.82 -2.11
C VAL A 8 16.67 15.28 -2.41
N THR A 9 16.73 14.14 -3.08
CA THR A 9 17.95 13.48 -3.59
C THR A 9 17.77 13.19 -5.07
N ASP A 10 18.76 12.57 -5.70
CA ASP A 10 18.68 12.15 -7.11
C ASP A 10 17.66 11.00 -7.32
N GLY A 11 17.45 10.17 -6.30
CA GLY A 11 16.59 8.99 -6.32
C GLY A 11 15.21 9.18 -5.74
N TRP A 12 15.03 10.14 -4.82
CA TRP A 12 13.75 10.35 -4.16
C TRP A 12 13.55 11.76 -3.63
N ALA A 13 12.27 12.10 -3.46
CA ALA A 13 11.85 13.33 -2.80
C ALA A 13 10.76 13.02 -1.77
N ALA A 14 10.91 13.55 -0.57
CA ALA A 14 9.93 13.47 0.52
C ALA A 14 9.55 14.87 1.00
N TYR A 15 8.26 15.11 1.14
CA TYR A 15 7.70 16.38 1.54
C TYR A 15 6.88 16.22 2.83
N ASN A 16 7.16 17.04 3.85
CA ASN A 16 6.29 17.16 5.00
C ASN A 16 5.28 18.29 4.74
N GLY A 17 4.01 17.95 4.57
CA GLY A 17 2.97 18.91 4.25
C GLY A 17 1.65 18.27 3.84
N ASP A 18 0.69 19.11 3.48
CA ASP A 18 -0.58 18.69 2.92
C ASP A 18 -0.40 18.18 1.49
N CYS A 19 -0.91 16.98 1.19
CA CYS A 19 -0.69 16.34 -0.11
C CYS A 19 -1.39 17.08 -1.26
N VAL A 20 -2.53 17.73 -1.02
CA VAL A 20 -3.25 18.52 -2.03
C VAL A 20 -2.42 19.77 -2.39
N GLU A 21 -1.88 20.46 -1.38
CA GLU A 21 -1.04 21.63 -1.61
C GLU A 21 0.27 21.27 -2.33
N VAL A 22 0.92 20.16 -1.93
CA VAL A 22 2.14 19.68 -2.60
C VAL A 22 1.85 19.27 -4.05
N MET A 23 0.79 18.49 -4.28
CA MET A 23 0.43 18.04 -5.64
C MET A 23 0.12 19.20 -6.60
N ARG A 24 -0.47 20.30 -6.11
CA ARG A 24 -0.69 21.51 -6.93
C ARG A 24 0.60 22.08 -7.50
N GLY A 25 1.73 21.88 -6.81
CA GLY A 25 3.06 22.28 -7.27
C GLY A 25 3.70 21.30 -8.24
N LEU A 26 3.19 20.08 -8.37
CA LEU A 26 3.71 19.08 -9.28
C LEU A 26 3.17 19.28 -10.71
N PRO A 27 4.04 19.12 -11.74
CA PRO A 27 3.62 19.24 -13.13
C PRO A 27 2.54 18.20 -13.49
N GLU A 28 1.65 18.57 -14.38
CA GLU A 28 0.71 17.62 -14.97
C GLU A 28 1.48 16.54 -15.74
N ARG A 29 0.93 15.31 -15.72
CA ARG A 29 1.48 14.16 -16.48
C ARG A 29 2.96 13.89 -16.19
N SER A 30 3.38 14.07 -14.92
CA SER A 30 4.76 13.83 -14.47
C SER A 30 4.96 12.51 -13.74
N VAL A 31 3.89 11.90 -13.25
CA VAL A 31 3.91 10.65 -12.48
C VAL A 31 3.58 9.46 -13.38
N HIS A 32 4.35 8.37 -13.23
CA HIS A 32 4.20 7.15 -14.01
C HIS A 32 3.35 6.09 -13.30
N LEU A 33 3.45 6.03 -11.97
CA LEU A 33 2.70 5.11 -11.12
C LEU A 33 2.40 5.78 -9.79
N SER A 34 1.19 5.62 -9.26
CA SER A 34 0.93 5.89 -7.85
C SER A 34 0.61 4.59 -7.12
N VAL A 35 1.22 4.38 -5.95
CA VAL A 35 0.89 3.28 -5.04
C VAL A 35 0.72 3.87 -3.66
N TYR A 36 -0.41 3.63 -3.01
CA TYR A 36 -0.67 4.20 -1.69
C TYR A 36 -1.84 3.52 -0.98
N SER A 37 -1.93 3.76 0.33
CA SER A 37 -3.06 3.41 1.16
C SER A 37 -3.67 4.72 1.70
N PRO A 38 -4.91 5.09 1.32
CA PRO A 38 -5.56 6.25 1.93
C PRO A 38 -5.84 5.98 3.41
N PRO A 39 -6.03 7.00 4.25
CA PRO A 39 -6.55 6.81 5.59
C PRO A 39 -7.85 6.02 5.55
N PHE A 40 -8.03 5.08 6.48
CA PHE A 40 -9.25 4.28 6.56
C PHE A 40 -10.33 5.08 7.30
N ALA A 41 -11.26 5.64 6.57
CA ALA A 41 -12.39 6.47 6.96
C ALA A 41 -12.90 6.23 8.40
N GLY A 42 -12.47 7.05 9.36
CA GLY A 42 -12.94 6.97 10.76
C GLY A 42 -12.52 5.71 11.53
N LEU A 43 -11.73 4.79 10.93
CA LEU A 43 -11.20 3.62 11.63
C LEU A 43 -9.99 4.00 12.49
N TYR A 44 -9.15 4.92 12.01
CA TYR A 44 -7.96 5.39 12.71
C TYR A 44 -7.84 6.91 12.59
N HIS A 45 -7.43 7.57 13.70
CA HIS A 45 -7.03 8.96 13.71
C HIS A 45 -5.49 9.04 13.67
N TYR A 46 -4.94 9.66 12.63
CA TYR A 46 -3.49 9.70 12.42
C TYR A 46 -2.84 10.95 12.99
N SER A 47 -3.55 12.06 13.03
CA SER A 47 -3.08 13.31 13.61
C SER A 47 -4.22 14.22 14.07
N SER A 48 -3.91 15.24 14.87
CA SER A 48 -4.88 16.29 15.26
C SER A 48 -4.96 17.43 14.23
N ASP A 49 -4.24 17.35 13.11
CA ASP A 49 -4.26 18.38 12.07
C ASP A 49 -5.63 18.39 11.35
N PRO A 50 -6.31 19.56 11.24
CA PRO A 50 -7.61 19.64 10.56
C PRO A 50 -7.55 19.30 9.05
N ARG A 51 -6.36 19.25 8.45
CA ARG A 51 -6.14 18.82 7.06
C ARG A 51 -6.02 17.30 6.91
N ASP A 52 -5.94 16.58 8.02
CA ASP A 52 -5.91 15.12 8.00
C ASP A 52 -7.29 14.57 7.65
N VAL A 53 -7.37 13.90 6.50
CA VAL A 53 -8.60 13.30 5.98
C VAL A 53 -9.19 12.25 6.93
N SER A 54 -8.40 11.70 7.84
CA SER A 54 -8.90 10.78 8.89
C SER A 54 -9.79 11.48 9.94
N ASN A 55 -9.75 12.81 10.01
CA ASN A 55 -10.52 13.61 10.96
C ASN A 55 -11.91 14.03 10.43
N CYS A 56 -12.35 13.51 9.29
CA CYS A 56 -13.68 13.76 8.75
C CYS A 56 -14.77 13.31 9.73
N ARG A 57 -15.87 14.09 9.80
CA ARG A 57 -16.98 13.88 10.73
C ARG A 57 -17.90 12.74 10.31
N SER A 58 -17.92 12.42 9.01
CA SER A 58 -18.71 11.34 8.46
C SER A 58 -17.94 10.59 7.36
N TYR A 59 -18.43 9.41 7.02
CA TYR A 59 -17.91 8.62 5.93
C TYR A 59 -18.07 9.31 4.57
N GLU A 60 -19.19 10.01 4.37
CA GLU A 60 -19.47 10.76 3.16
C GLU A 60 -18.50 11.92 2.98
N GLU A 61 -18.23 12.68 4.06
CA GLU A 61 -17.25 13.76 4.06
C GLU A 61 -15.84 13.23 3.72
N PHE A 62 -15.48 12.05 4.25
CA PHE A 62 -14.23 11.39 3.89
C PHE A 62 -14.15 11.10 2.39
N ILE A 63 -15.19 10.51 1.80
CA ILE A 63 -15.22 10.20 0.35
C ILE A 63 -15.12 11.47 -0.49
N GLU A 64 -15.77 12.56 -0.08
CA GLU A 64 -15.69 13.86 -0.77
C GLU A 64 -14.27 14.45 -0.72
N HIS A 65 -13.62 14.46 0.45
CA HIS A 65 -12.25 14.93 0.59
C HIS A 65 -11.26 14.05 -0.16
N TYR A 66 -11.42 12.74 -0.09
CA TYR A 66 -10.57 11.82 -0.82
C TYR A 66 -10.73 11.98 -2.34
N ALA A 67 -11.93 12.31 -2.84
CA ALA A 67 -12.14 12.58 -4.26
C ALA A 67 -11.30 13.77 -4.78
N ILE A 68 -11.04 14.79 -3.94
CA ILE A 68 -10.17 15.93 -4.29
C ILE A 68 -8.73 15.41 -4.52
N ILE A 69 -8.23 14.58 -3.60
CA ILE A 69 -6.89 13.98 -3.70
C ILE A 69 -6.79 13.08 -4.94
N ALA A 70 -7.79 12.22 -5.17
CA ALA A 70 -7.81 11.32 -6.32
C ALA A 70 -7.85 12.05 -7.68
N LYS A 71 -8.50 13.24 -7.71
CA LYS A 71 -8.52 14.11 -8.89
C LYS A 71 -7.15 14.75 -9.15
N ASP A 72 -6.44 15.19 -8.12
CA ASP A 72 -5.07 15.71 -8.26
C ASP A 72 -4.10 14.59 -8.69
N ILE A 73 -4.24 13.37 -8.18
CA ILE A 73 -3.48 12.21 -8.65
C ILE A 73 -3.76 11.95 -10.14
N GLU A 74 -5.03 12.06 -10.57
CA GLU A 74 -5.39 11.92 -11.99
C GLU A 74 -4.66 12.95 -12.83
N ARG A 75 -4.66 14.23 -12.44
CA ARG A 75 -4.02 15.34 -13.14
C ARG A 75 -2.51 15.11 -13.32
N ILE A 76 -1.80 14.71 -12.27
CA ILE A 76 -0.33 14.53 -12.31
C ILE A 76 0.09 13.21 -12.98
N THR A 77 -0.79 12.21 -13.10
CA THR A 77 -0.47 10.92 -13.71
C THR A 77 -0.42 11.04 -15.24
N LYS A 78 0.53 10.40 -15.89
CA LYS A 78 0.62 10.29 -17.35
C LYS A 78 -0.54 9.50 -17.95
N PRO A 79 -1.03 9.82 -19.18
CA PRO A 79 -2.07 9.04 -19.85
C PRO A 79 -1.68 7.57 -19.98
N GLY A 80 -2.66 6.67 -19.86
CA GLY A 80 -2.47 5.22 -19.96
C GLY A 80 -1.74 4.58 -18.79
N ARG A 81 -1.26 5.36 -17.81
CA ARG A 81 -0.54 4.88 -16.62
C ARG A 81 -1.49 4.55 -15.45
N ILE A 82 -0.97 3.95 -14.42
CA ILE A 82 -1.68 3.25 -13.35
C ILE A 82 -1.65 4.04 -12.03
N THR A 83 -2.76 3.97 -11.29
CA THR A 83 -2.78 4.18 -9.84
C THR A 83 -3.26 2.91 -9.15
N ALA A 84 -2.59 2.51 -8.08
CA ALA A 84 -2.89 1.33 -7.28
C ALA A 84 -3.20 1.75 -5.84
N VAL A 85 -4.43 1.53 -5.41
CA VAL A 85 -4.95 1.96 -4.11
C VAL A 85 -5.15 0.75 -3.22
N HIS A 86 -4.41 0.70 -2.11
CA HIS A 86 -4.60 -0.33 -1.10
C HIS A 86 -5.67 0.12 -0.10
N CYS A 87 -6.67 -0.71 0.15
CA CYS A 87 -7.73 -0.45 1.12
C CYS A 87 -8.30 -1.74 1.70
N ALA A 88 -9.16 -1.60 2.70
CA ALA A 88 -10.01 -2.67 3.22
C ALA A 88 -11.40 -2.09 3.49
N ASP A 89 -12.41 -2.94 3.53
CA ASP A 89 -13.73 -2.53 3.96
C ASP A 89 -13.71 -2.21 5.47
N VAL A 90 -14.50 -1.23 5.88
CA VAL A 90 -14.44 -0.62 7.20
C VAL A 90 -15.65 -1.04 8.03
N PRO A 91 -15.45 -1.50 9.30
CA PRO A 91 -16.55 -1.77 10.21
C PRO A 91 -17.36 -0.50 10.50
N SER A 92 -18.70 -0.57 10.42
CA SER A 92 -19.60 0.52 10.74
C SER A 92 -20.00 0.56 12.22
N GLY A 93 -20.25 1.77 12.73
CA GLY A 93 -20.83 2.06 14.05
C GLY A 93 -19.84 2.07 15.22
N ASN A 94 -20.27 2.64 16.35
CA ASN A 94 -19.46 2.78 17.58
C ASN A 94 -19.02 1.46 18.20
N THR A 95 -19.69 0.36 17.87
CA THR A 95 -19.30 -1.01 18.25
C THR A 95 -18.59 -1.74 17.13
N GLY A 96 -18.47 -1.11 15.94
CA GLY A 96 -17.72 -1.57 14.77
C GLY A 96 -18.15 -2.93 14.24
N ARG A 97 -19.47 -3.30 14.28
CA ARG A 97 -19.76 -4.74 14.17
C ARG A 97 -21.14 -5.11 13.66
N ASP A 98 -22.01 -4.15 13.39
CA ASP A 98 -23.34 -4.48 12.88
C ASP A 98 -23.32 -4.74 11.37
N HIS A 99 -22.46 -4.03 10.64
CA HIS A 99 -22.24 -4.20 9.19
C HIS A 99 -20.89 -3.60 8.76
N MET A 100 -20.50 -3.88 7.54
CA MET A 100 -19.31 -3.32 6.89
C MET A 100 -19.72 -2.24 5.91
N LEU A 101 -18.94 -1.17 5.84
CA LEU A 101 -18.99 -0.19 4.75
C LEU A 101 -18.13 -0.70 3.60
N ASP A 102 -18.70 -0.76 2.41
CA ASP A 102 -18.02 -1.18 1.16
C ASP A 102 -17.08 -0.07 0.66
N LEU A 103 -16.03 0.23 1.46
CA LEU A 103 -15.04 1.24 1.11
C LEU A 103 -14.38 0.93 -0.24
N SER A 104 -14.09 -0.34 -0.49
CA SER A 104 -13.48 -0.76 -1.74
C SER A 104 -14.35 -0.46 -2.96
N GLY A 105 -15.66 -0.69 -2.86
CA GLY A 105 -16.62 -0.35 -3.91
C GLY A 105 -16.82 1.16 -4.07
N ASP A 106 -16.83 1.92 -2.97
CA ASP A 106 -16.99 3.38 -3.03
C ASP A 106 -15.76 4.05 -3.66
N ILE A 107 -14.54 3.58 -3.35
CA ILE A 107 -13.31 4.02 -4.02
C ILE A 107 -13.39 3.74 -5.53
N ILE A 108 -13.86 2.55 -5.95
CA ILE A 108 -14.00 2.23 -7.37
C ILE A 108 -14.99 3.21 -8.03
N ARG A 109 -16.19 3.36 -7.50
CA ARG A 109 -17.22 4.25 -8.02
C ARG A 109 -16.76 5.71 -8.08
N MET A 110 -16.03 6.16 -7.08
CA MET A 110 -15.49 7.51 -7.01
C MET A 110 -14.42 7.73 -8.09
N HIS A 111 -13.46 6.82 -8.23
CA HIS A 111 -12.42 6.92 -9.27
C HIS A 111 -13.01 6.91 -10.69
N GLU A 112 -14.00 6.08 -10.96
CA GLU A 112 -14.69 6.06 -12.26
C GLU A 112 -15.40 7.38 -12.57
N ARG A 113 -16.03 8.03 -11.57
CA ARG A 113 -16.63 9.37 -11.73
C ARG A 113 -15.62 10.46 -12.05
N ILE A 114 -14.37 10.32 -11.57
CA ILE A 114 -13.27 11.25 -11.86
C ILE A 114 -12.73 11.05 -13.28
N GLY A 115 -12.92 9.86 -13.88
CA GLY A 115 -12.47 9.53 -15.23
C GLY A 115 -11.42 8.41 -15.30
N TRP A 116 -11.05 7.82 -14.17
CA TRP A 116 -10.24 6.61 -14.15
C TRP A 116 -10.99 5.42 -14.72
N LYS A 117 -10.27 4.47 -15.30
CA LYS A 117 -10.81 3.17 -15.72
C LYS A 117 -10.42 2.11 -14.69
N TYR A 118 -11.40 1.49 -14.05
CA TYR A 118 -11.16 0.35 -13.16
C TYR A 118 -10.62 -0.83 -13.97
N VAL A 119 -9.51 -1.41 -13.54
CA VAL A 119 -8.79 -2.48 -14.24
C VAL A 119 -8.86 -3.80 -13.51
N ALA A 120 -8.55 -3.79 -12.19
CA ALA A 120 -8.47 -5.01 -11.40
C ALA A 120 -8.64 -4.74 -9.90
N ARG A 121 -9.02 -5.80 -9.18
CA ARG A 121 -8.96 -5.90 -7.72
C ARG A 121 -8.16 -7.15 -7.37
N TYR A 122 -7.12 -6.97 -6.59
CA TYR A 122 -6.40 -8.06 -5.96
C TYR A 122 -6.84 -8.16 -4.51
N SER A 123 -7.15 -9.37 -4.04
CA SER A 123 -7.47 -9.64 -2.63
C SER A 123 -6.21 -10.16 -1.94
N VAL A 124 -5.74 -9.45 -0.93
CA VAL A 124 -4.62 -9.86 -0.08
C VAL A 124 -5.18 -10.66 1.08
N TRP A 125 -4.79 -11.93 1.16
CA TRP A 125 -5.24 -12.81 2.23
C TRP A 125 -4.62 -12.40 3.58
N LYS A 126 -5.45 -12.47 4.64
CA LYS A 126 -5.02 -12.29 6.02
C LYS A 126 -5.53 -13.42 6.88
N ASP A 127 -4.68 -13.89 7.79
CA ASP A 127 -5.09 -14.87 8.78
C ASP A 127 -6.23 -14.31 9.66
N PRO A 128 -7.38 -15.00 9.78
CA PRO A 128 -8.51 -14.53 10.59
C PRO A 128 -8.16 -14.26 12.04
N PHE A 129 -7.23 -15.02 12.61
CA PHE A 129 -6.77 -14.83 13.98
C PHE A 129 -5.97 -13.53 14.15
N VAL A 130 -5.09 -13.22 13.19
CA VAL A 130 -4.34 -11.96 13.15
C VAL A 130 -5.28 -10.77 13.01
N VAL A 131 -6.31 -10.88 12.15
CA VAL A 131 -7.33 -9.84 12.00
C VAL A 131 -8.12 -9.67 13.28
N TYR A 132 -8.49 -10.79 13.95
CA TYR A 132 -9.20 -10.74 15.24
C TYR A 132 -8.39 -10.00 16.31
N ILE A 133 -7.10 -10.35 16.49
CA ILE A 133 -6.23 -9.70 17.48
C ILE A 133 -6.14 -8.19 17.22
N ARG A 134 -6.02 -7.79 15.97
CA ARG A 134 -5.90 -6.37 15.57
C ARG A 134 -7.20 -5.58 15.77
N THR A 135 -8.34 -6.17 15.47
CA THR A 135 -9.65 -5.48 15.48
C THR A 135 -10.46 -5.76 16.73
N LEU A 136 -10.09 -6.77 17.52
CA LEU A 136 -10.86 -7.30 18.66
C LEU A 136 -12.32 -7.63 18.29
N ALA A 137 -12.56 -7.95 17.02
CA ALA A 137 -13.89 -8.22 16.48
C ALA A 137 -14.43 -9.56 17.00
N LYS A 138 -15.34 -9.51 17.98
CA LYS A 138 -15.92 -10.70 18.63
C LYS A 138 -16.57 -11.67 17.64
N SER A 139 -17.09 -11.17 16.52
CA SER A 139 -17.68 -11.97 15.43
C SER A 139 -16.68 -12.89 14.71
N LEU A 140 -15.37 -12.61 14.78
CA LEU A 140 -14.31 -13.47 14.22
C LEU A 140 -13.88 -14.62 15.14
N ARG A 141 -14.33 -14.64 16.40
CA ARG A 141 -13.93 -15.69 17.34
C ARG A 141 -14.49 -17.04 16.92
N HIS A 142 -13.67 -18.09 17.00
CA HIS A 142 -14.14 -19.47 16.86
C HIS A 142 -15.31 -19.77 17.83
N ARG A 143 -15.27 -19.25 19.06
CA ARG A 143 -16.36 -19.34 20.02
C ARG A 143 -17.69 -18.82 19.46
N THR A 144 -17.70 -17.68 18.77
CA THR A 144 -18.92 -17.14 18.14
C THR A 144 -19.46 -18.09 17.07
N CYS A 145 -18.58 -18.69 16.27
CA CYS A 145 -18.99 -19.70 15.28
C CYS A 145 -19.62 -20.94 15.93
N VAL A 146 -19.10 -21.39 17.08
CA VAL A 146 -19.62 -22.55 17.82
C VAL A 146 -20.94 -22.25 18.52
N GLU A 147 -21.08 -21.07 19.13
CA GLU A 147 -22.30 -20.69 19.89
C GLU A 147 -23.45 -20.25 18.97
N ASP A 148 -23.14 -19.44 17.94
CA ASP A 148 -24.14 -18.93 17.00
C ASP A 148 -23.44 -18.45 15.72
N SER A 149 -23.35 -19.32 14.72
CA SER A 149 -22.67 -19.02 13.45
C SER A 149 -23.36 -17.92 12.62
N SER A 150 -24.64 -17.62 12.91
CA SER A 150 -25.33 -16.49 12.25
C SER A 150 -24.74 -15.13 12.61
N ARG A 151 -24.00 -15.05 13.72
CA ARG A 151 -23.29 -13.88 14.20
C ARG A 151 -21.80 -13.88 13.86
N CYS A 152 -21.33 -14.94 13.19
CA CYS A 152 -19.94 -15.08 12.76
C CYS A 152 -19.71 -14.25 11.49
N SER A 153 -18.63 -13.47 11.45
CA SER A 153 -18.19 -12.76 10.25
C SER A 153 -16.91 -13.37 9.70
N ASN A 154 -16.58 -13.06 8.46
CA ASN A 154 -15.28 -13.36 7.89
C ASN A 154 -14.23 -12.30 8.32
N ALA A 155 -12.97 -12.65 8.23
CA ALA A 155 -11.90 -11.67 8.24
C ALA A 155 -11.87 -11.01 6.85
N GLY A 156 -12.17 -9.72 6.79
CA GLY A 156 -12.08 -8.98 5.52
C GLY A 156 -10.69 -9.10 4.92
N ALA A 157 -10.60 -9.25 3.60
CA ALA A 157 -9.35 -9.13 2.89
C ALA A 157 -8.92 -7.66 2.81
N ASP A 158 -7.62 -7.41 2.65
CA ASP A 158 -7.21 -6.15 2.06
C ASP A 158 -7.32 -6.24 0.54
N TYR A 159 -7.55 -5.11 -0.08
CA TYR A 159 -7.67 -5.00 -1.52
C TYR A 159 -6.60 -4.07 -2.09
N LEU A 160 -6.03 -4.45 -3.23
CA LEU A 160 -5.30 -3.52 -4.08
C LEU A 160 -6.17 -3.25 -5.31
N LEU A 161 -6.73 -2.05 -5.38
CA LEU A 161 -7.57 -1.59 -6.46
C LEU A 161 -6.71 -0.91 -7.51
N VAL A 162 -6.83 -1.33 -8.76
CA VAL A 162 -6.00 -0.86 -9.86
C VAL A 162 -6.83 -0.07 -10.85
N PHE A 163 -6.39 1.14 -11.14
CA PHE A 163 -7.04 2.03 -12.10
C PHE A 163 -6.05 2.50 -13.13
N ARG A 164 -6.52 2.69 -14.36
CA ARG A 164 -5.74 3.24 -15.46
C ARG A 164 -6.30 4.59 -15.88
N LYS A 165 -5.42 5.58 -16.01
CA LYS A 165 -5.77 6.88 -16.56
C LYS A 165 -6.20 6.74 -18.03
N ALA A 166 -7.21 7.47 -18.45
CA ALA A 166 -7.63 7.53 -19.84
C ALA A 166 -6.50 8.05 -20.76
N GLY A 167 -6.47 7.59 -21.99
CA GLY A 167 -5.43 7.88 -22.98
C GLY A 167 -4.47 6.72 -23.22
N ASP A 168 -3.56 6.90 -24.16
CA ASP A 168 -2.60 5.89 -24.57
C ASP A 168 -1.31 6.01 -23.75
N ASN A 169 -0.69 4.88 -23.47
CA ASN A 169 0.63 4.83 -22.84
C ASN A 169 1.70 4.89 -23.94
N GLU A 170 2.39 6.02 -24.04
CA GLU A 170 3.45 6.24 -25.05
C GLU A 170 4.69 5.37 -24.81
N GLU A 171 4.96 5.01 -23.55
CA GLU A 171 6.11 4.21 -23.16
C GLU A 171 5.66 2.87 -22.61
N PRO A 172 5.67 1.78 -23.38
CA PRO A 172 5.27 0.47 -22.90
C PRO A 172 6.05 0.03 -21.66
N ILE A 173 5.34 -0.54 -20.69
CA ILE A 173 5.98 -1.17 -19.52
C ILE A 173 6.38 -2.58 -19.95
N ALA A 174 7.67 -2.76 -20.21
CA ALA A 174 8.19 -4.00 -20.79
C ALA A 174 9.10 -4.75 -19.82
N HIS A 175 9.06 -6.07 -19.92
CA HIS A 175 9.92 -6.99 -19.16
C HIS A 175 10.78 -7.81 -20.15
N PRO A 176 11.78 -7.20 -20.82
CA PRO A 176 12.54 -7.85 -21.89
C PRO A 176 13.36 -9.06 -21.42
N ILE A 177 13.68 -9.12 -20.12
CA ILE A 177 14.37 -10.25 -19.46
C ILE A 177 13.41 -11.09 -18.61
N GLY A 178 12.09 -10.91 -18.79
CA GLY A 178 11.05 -11.55 -17.99
C GLY A 178 10.97 -11.01 -16.56
N LEU A 179 10.15 -11.68 -15.74
CA LEU A 179 10.07 -11.43 -14.30
C LEU A 179 11.17 -12.25 -13.61
N THR A 180 12.24 -11.58 -13.17
CA THR A 180 13.46 -12.20 -12.66
C THR A 180 13.41 -12.51 -11.16
N GLU A 181 12.57 -11.78 -10.42
CA GLU A 181 12.46 -11.89 -8.97
C GLU A 181 11.02 -12.16 -8.55
N TYR A 182 10.87 -13.15 -7.69
CA TYR A 182 9.60 -13.42 -7.01
C TYR A 182 9.61 -12.80 -5.62
N VAL A 183 8.55 -12.09 -5.32
CA VAL A 183 8.30 -11.49 -4.02
C VAL A 183 7.06 -12.14 -3.40
N GLY A 184 7.24 -12.84 -2.29
CA GLY A 184 6.18 -13.56 -1.57
C GLY A 184 6.74 -14.74 -0.77
N SER A 185 5.85 -15.49 -0.10
CA SER A 185 6.21 -16.58 0.80
C SER A 185 6.31 -17.96 0.12
N LYS A 186 5.87 -18.11 -1.15
CA LYS A 186 5.91 -19.40 -1.85
C LYS A 186 7.32 -19.74 -2.33
N THR A 187 7.62 -21.01 -2.38
CA THR A 187 8.89 -21.52 -2.93
C THR A 187 8.67 -22.01 -4.36
N PRO A 188 9.41 -21.48 -5.35
CA PRO A 188 9.35 -22.01 -6.71
C PRO A 188 9.75 -23.48 -6.76
N PRO A 189 9.05 -24.34 -7.55
CA PRO A 189 9.45 -25.72 -7.75
C PRO A 189 10.89 -25.85 -8.32
N ALA A 190 11.59 -26.93 -7.96
CA ALA A 190 12.99 -27.14 -8.35
C ALA A 190 13.21 -27.19 -9.87
N ASP A 191 12.25 -27.70 -10.62
CA ASP A 191 12.28 -27.73 -12.09
C ASP A 191 12.06 -26.35 -12.71
N VAL A 192 11.34 -25.46 -12.04
CA VAL A 192 11.12 -24.06 -12.43
C VAL A 192 12.36 -23.20 -12.12
N LEU A 193 13.00 -23.44 -10.98
CA LEU A 193 14.21 -22.69 -10.58
C LEU A 193 15.36 -22.82 -11.59
N LYS A 194 15.42 -23.90 -12.38
CA LYS A 194 16.42 -24.08 -13.45
C LYS A 194 16.33 -23.01 -14.55
N TYR A 195 15.21 -22.32 -14.64
CA TYR A 195 14.98 -21.25 -15.61
C TYR A 195 15.20 -19.84 -15.02
N ARG A 196 15.64 -19.73 -13.77
CA ARG A 196 16.07 -18.43 -13.21
C ARG A 196 17.34 -17.98 -13.92
N GLY A 197 17.32 -16.76 -14.48
CA GLY A 197 18.41 -16.27 -15.33
C GLY A 197 18.43 -16.86 -16.75
N TRP A 198 17.29 -17.40 -17.22
CA TRP A 198 17.14 -17.86 -18.60
C TRP A 198 17.38 -16.73 -19.60
N ASP A 199 18.29 -16.96 -20.55
CA ASP A 199 18.74 -16.02 -21.59
C ASP A 199 18.08 -16.22 -22.96
N GLY A 200 17.25 -17.27 -23.10
CA GLY A 200 16.50 -17.53 -24.32
C GLY A 200 15.22 -16.66 -24.42
N LYS A 201 14.30 -17.08 -25.29
CA LYS A 201 13.05 -16.38 -25.52
C LYS A 201 12.21 -16.28 -24.24
N GLN A 202 11.99 -15.06 -23.73
CA GLN A 202 11.40 -14.84 -22.41
C GLN A 202 9.94 -15.31 -22.30
N THR A 203 9.19 -15.42 -23.40
CA THR A 203 7.85 -16.05 -23.40
C THR A 203 7.90 -17.56 -23.09
N GLU A 204 9.08 -18.19 -23.14
CA GLU A 204 9.31 -19.61 -22.82
C GLU A 204 9.99 -19.80 -21.45
N ASN A 205 10.37 -18.71 -20.77
CA ASN A 205 11.00 -18.74 -19.47
C ASN A 205 10.00 -19.23 -18.40
N LYS A 206 10.13 -20.47 -17.96
CA LYS A 206 9.23 -21.09 -16.98
C LYS A 206 9.28 -20.41 -15.62
N TYR A 207 10.42 -19.85 -15.21
CA TYR A 207 10.52 -19.10 -13.96
C TYR A 207 9.71 -17.80 -14.05
N SER A 208 9.88 -17.03 -15.12
CA SER A 208 9.10 -15.80 -15.37
C SER A 208 7.59 -16.09 -15.46
N GLN A 209 7.20 -17.18 -16.13
CA GLN A 209 5.80 -17.62 -16.19
C GLN A 209 5.25 -18.02 -14.82
N TRP A 210 6.06 -18.67 -13.98
CA TRP A 210 5.68 -19.03 -12.62
C TRP A 210 5.48 -17.79 -11.75
N VAL A 211 6.39 -16.81 -11.80
CA VAL A 211 6.25 -15.52 -11.10
C VAL A 211 4.98 -14.79 -11.57
N TRP A 212 4.79 -14.69 -12.90
CA TRP A 212 3.60 -14.09 -13.48
C TRP A 212 2.31 -14.73 -12.96
N ARG A 213 2.23 -16.04 -12.85
CA ARG A 213 1.04 -16.75 -12.33
C ARG A 213 0.70 -16.33 -10.89
N GLN A 214 1.70 -16.07 -10.05
CA GLN A 214 1.45 -15.57 -8.69
C GLN A 214 0.93 -14.13 -8.74
N TYR A 215 1.53 -13.28 -9.56
CA TYR A 215 1.21 -11.85 -9.62
C TYR A 215 -0.11 -11.56 -10.36
N ALA A 216 -0.45 -12.35 -11.36
CA ALA A 216 -1.69 -12.22 -12.13
C ALA A 216 -2.92 -12.85 -11.42
N SER A 217 -2.71 -13.60 -10.33
CA SER A 217 -3.81 -14.13 -9.52
C SER A 217 -4.58 -12.99 -8.86
N ALA A 218 -5.90 -13.04 -8.89
CA ALA A 218 -6.75 -12.10 -8.16
C ALA A 218 -6.66 -12.28 -6.63
N PHE A 219 -6.07 -13.39 -6.18
CA PHE A 219 -5.87 -13.70 -4.76
C PHE A 219 -4.37 -13.80 -4.47
N TRP A 220 -3.88 -12.89 -3.64
CA TRP A 220 -2.52 -12.87 -3.13
C TRP A 220 -2.50 -13.48 -1.73
N ASP A 221 -2.35 -14.79 -1.66
CA ASP A 221 -2.31 -15.59 -0.44
C ASP A 221 -0.88 -15.77 0.11
N ASP A 222 0.08 -15.14 -0.52
CA ASP A 222 1.51 -15.31 -0.31
C ASP A 222 2.24 -14.00 0.06
N VAL A 223 1.48 -12.96 0.42
CA VAL A 223 2.04 -11.69 0.93
C VAL A 223 2.55 -11.90 2.36
N ARG A 224 3.80 -11.53 2.62
CA ARG A 224 4.40 -11.57 3.96
C ARG A 224 3.97 -10.34 4.74
N LEU A 225 3.10 -10.53 5.73
CA LEU A 225 2.52 -9.45 6.51
C LEU A 225 3.55 -8.74 7.41
N GLU A 226 4.61 -9.44 7.78
CA GLU A 226 5.72 -8.94 8.60
C GLU A 226 6.77 -8.15 7.79
N ARG A 227 6.73 -8.20 6.47
CA ARG A 227 7.69 -7.48 5.63
C ARG A 227 7.25 -6.02 5.44
N VAL A 228 7.55 -5.21 6.44
CA VAL A 228 7.25 -3.77 6.51
C VAL A 228 8.49 -2.98 6.92
N LEU A 229 8.49 -1.66 6.70
CA LEU A 229 9.55 -0.80 7.22
C LEU A 229 9.42 -0.58 8.74
N PRO A 230 10.51 -0.22 9.45
CA PRO A 230 10.47 0.20 10.84
C PRO A 230 9.53 1.39 11.03
N PHE A 231 8.66 1.33 12.05
CA PHE A 231 7.65 2.36 12.30
C PHE A 231 7.38 2.63 13.78
N ARG A 232 7.92 1.84 14.72
CA ARG A 232 7.60 1.95 16.15
C ARG A 232 8.05 3.27 16.75
N ASP A 233 9.22 3.74 16.35
CA ASP A 233 9.81 4.98 16.90
C ASP A 233 9.09 6.24 16.38
N SER A 234 8.21 6.11 15.39
CA SER A 234 7.42 7.22 14.85
C SER A 234 6.08 7.41 15.55
N LYS A 235 5.67 6.48 16.41
CA LYS A 235 4.39 6.55 17.13
C LYS A 235 4.49 7.52 18.29
N ASP A 236 3.59 8.50 18.29
CA ASP A 236 3.35 9.34 19.44
C ASP A 236 2.50 8.58 20.49
N PRO A 237 2.55 8.94 21.79
CA PRO A 237 1.78 8.26 22.84
C PRO A 237 0.27 8.21 22.58
N GLU A 238 -0.25 9.15 21.80
CA GLU A 238 -1.66 9.28 21.43
C GLU A 238 -2.03 8.49 20.17
N ASP A 239 -1.03 7.90 19.47
CA ASP A 239 -1.29 7.15 18.24
C ASP A 239 -1.98 5.82 18.53
N GLU A 240 -2.88 5.46 17.62
CA GLU A 240 -3.52 4.15 17.68
C GLU A 240 -2.51 3.02 17.52
N LYS A 241 -2.62 2.00 18.38
CA LYS A 241 -1.69 0.86 18.43
C LYS A 241 -1.62 0.06 17.12
N HIS A 242 -2.63 0.15 16.28
CA HIS A 242 -2.84 -0.74 15.14
C HIS A 242 -2.48 -0.15 13.78
N VAL A 243 -1.89 1.05 13.73
CA VAL A 243 -1.40 1.63 12.47
C VAL A 243 -0.16 0.88 12.00
N HIS A 244 -0.23 0.29 10.82
CA HIS A 244 0.86 -0.45 10.19
C HIS A 244 1.19 0.10 8.80
N PRO A 245 2.48 0.14 8.41
CA PRO A 245 2.87 0.44 7.04
C PRO A 245 2.34 -0.61 6.06
N LEU A 246 2.14 -0.20 4.79
CA LEU A 246 1.82 -1.13 3.71
C LEU A 246 2.96 -2.15 3.52
N GLN A 247 2.59 -3.41 3.30
CA GLN A 247 3.57 -4.49 3.09
C GLN A 247 4.42 -4.24 1.85
N LEU A 248 5.73 -4.40 2.00
CA LEU A 248 6.67 -4.24 0.90
C LEU A 248 6.42 -5.24 -0.24
N ASP A 249 5.86 -6.42 0.03
CA ASP A 249 5.51 -7.39 -1.01
C ASP A 249 4.44 -6.83 -1.97
N VAL A 250 3.45 -6.11 -1.45
CA VAL A 250 2.40 -5.48 -2.27
C VAL A 250 2.99 -4.36 -3.12
N ILE A 251 3.82 -3.52 -2.51
CA ILE A 251 4.50 -2.39 -3.17
C ILE A 251 5.42 -2.91 -4.28
N ASP A 252 6.27 -3.88 -3.98
CA ASP A 252 7.24 -4.44 -4.91
C ASP A 252 6.57 -5.04 -6.14
N ARG A 253 5.45 -5.77 -5.96
CA ARG A 253 4.65 -6.31 -7.07
C ARG A 253 4.06 -5.20 -7.92
N ALA A 254 3.46 -4.18 -7.30
CA ALA A 254 2.86 -3.06 -8.00
C ALA A 254 3.92 -2.29 -8.83
N VAL A 255 5.05 -1.95 -8.21
CA VAL A 255 6.16 -1.24 -8.88
C VAL A 255 6.74 -2.07 -10.01
N THR A 256 6.94 -3.38 -9.80
CA THR A 256 7.45 -4.28 -10.84
C THR A 256 6.50 -4.38 -12.03
N LEU A 257 5.21 -4.57 -11.80
CA LEU A 257 4.23 -4.80 -12.86
C LEU A 257 3.90 -3.53 -13.66
N TRP A 258 3.90 -2.35 -13.01
CA TRP A 258 3.28 -1.16 -13.61
C TRP A 258 4.22 0.04 -13.76
N SER A 259 5.54 -0.18 -13.68
CA SER A 259 6.52 0.87 -13.96
C SER A 259 7.79 0.34 -14.61
N ASN A 260 8.47 1.20 -15.39
CA ASN A 260 9.80 0.94 -15.90
C ASN A 260 10.90 1.44 -14.94
N PRO A 261 12.13 0.92 -15.00
CA PRO A 261 13.27 1.56 -14.35
C PRO A 261 13.39 3.05 -14.73
N GLY A 262 13.64 3.90 -13.73
CA GLY A 262 13.69 5.36 -13.90
C GLY A 262 12.35 6.09 -13.87
N ASP A 263 11.21 5.38 -13.90
CA ASP A 263 9.88 5.96 -13.77
C ASP A 263 9.68 6.62 -12.38
N VAL A 264 8.83 7.66 -12.33
CA VAL A 264 8.44 8.32 -11.08
C VAL A 264 7.27 7.58 -10.46
N VAL A 265 7.46 7.09 -9.23
CA VAL A 265 6.43 6.47 -8.39
C VAL A 265 6.05 7.46 -7.29
N PHE A 266 4.75 7.72 -7.13
CA PHE A 266 4.22 8.72 -6.21
C PHE A 266 3.31 8.11 -5.14
N THR A 267 3.39 8.65 -3.92
CA THR A 267 2.44 8.38 -2.83
C THR A 267 2.03 9.68 -2.13
N PRO A 268 0.72 9.98 -2.01
CA PRO A 268 0.22 11.15 -1.27
C PRO A 268 0.18 10.92 0.25
N PHE A 269 0.33 9.65 0.70
CA PHE A 269 0.28 9.23 2.10
C PHE A 269 1.48 8.35 2.40
N MET A 270 2.67 8.98 2.44
CA MET A 270 3.94 8.27 2.49
C MET A 270 4.15 7.48 3.80
N GLY A 271 3.53 7.91 4.90
CA GLY A 271 3.75 7.31 6.21
C GLY A 271 5.23 7.27 6.57
N VAL A 272 5.75 6.09 6.84
CA VAL A 272 7.17 5.85 7.16
C VAL A 272 8.05 5.57 5.92
N GLY A 273 7.53 5.82 4.70
CA GLY A 273 8.30 5.81 3.46
C GLY A 273 8.29 4.52 2.67
N SER A 274 7.37 3.58 2.93
CA SER A 274 7.40 2.23 2.34
C SER A 274 7.32 2.23 0.80
N GLU A 275 6.45 3.03 0.21
CA GLU A 275 6.26 3.11 -1.24
C GLU A 275 7.45 3.78 -1.93
N VAL A 276 8.00 4.83 -1.31
CA VAL A 276 9.21 5.51 -1.81
C VAL A 276 10.41 4.57 -1.76
N TYR A 277 10.58 3.86 -0.63
CA TYR A 277 11.62 2.83 -0.47
C TYR A 277 11.52 1.75 -1.55
N GLY A 278 10.33 1.17 -1.73
CA GLY A 278 10.09 0.12 -2.72
C GLY A 278 10.40 0.58 -4.14
N ALA A 279 10.03 1.83 -4.49
CA ALA A 279 10.34 2.44 -5.78
C ALA A 279 11.86 2.56 -6.00
N VAL A 280 12.58 3.18 -5.06
CA VAL A 280 14.03 3.41 -5.14
C VAL A 280 14.81 2.09 -5.20
N ARG A 281 14.47 1.14 -4.33
CA ARG A 281 15.10 -0.19 -4.31
C ARG A 281 14.97 -0.93 -5.63
N LEU A 282 13.89 -0.71 -6.35
CA LEU A 282 13.63 -1.32 -7.66
C LEU A 282 14.11 -0.44 -8.84
N GLY A 283 14.91 0.59 -8.59
CA GLY A 283 15.51 1.44 -9.64
C GLY A 283 14.54 2.47 -10.24
N ARG A 284 13.48 2.84 -9.50
CA ARG A 284 12.56 3.93 -9.86
C ARG A 284 12.91 5.17 -9.02
N LYS A 285 12.32 6.32 -9.38
CA LYS A 285 12.37 7.52 -8.55
C LYS A 285 11.13 7.57 -7.66
N GLY A 286 11.32 7.76 -6.37
CA GLY A 286 10.22 7.82 -5.41
C GLY A 286 9.87 9.25 -5.03
N VAL A 287 8.58 9.60 -5.00
CA VAL A 287 8.09 10.89 -4.49
C VAL A 287 6.98 10.63 -3.48
N GLY A 288 7.13 11.16 -2.27
CA GLY A 288 6.17 10.95 -1.20
C GLY A 288 5.82 12.22 -0.44
N VAL A 289 4.58 12.28 0.05
CA VAL A 289 4.08 13.36 0.91
C VAL A 289 3.58 12.76 2.21
N GLU A 290 3.90 13.38 3.34
CA GLU A 290 3.46 12.98 4.66
C GLU A 290 3.09 14.23 5.48
N LEU A 291 1.87 14.25 6.01
CA LEU A 291 1.38 15.37 6.81
C LEU A 291 1.97 15.35 8.22
N LYS A 292 2.06 14.16 8.85
CA LYS A 292 2.48 14.01 10.23
C LYS A 292 4.00 14.09 10.36
N PRO A 293 4.55 15.07 11.12
CA PRO A 293 6.00 15.29 11.21
C PRO A 293 6.77 14.10 11.79
N SER A 294 6.19 13.34 12.73
CA SER A 294 6.86 12.17 13.33
C SER A 294 7.03 11.05 12.29
N TYR A 295 6.01 10.79 11.45
CA TYR A 295 6.08 9.82 10.37
C TYR A 295 7.03 10.27 9.27
N TYR A 296 7.00 11.56 8.89
CA TYR A 296 7.96 12.12 7.95
C TYR A 296 9.41 11.93 8.41
N ARG A 297 9.73 12.25 9.68
CA ARG A 297 11.10 12.03 10.22
C ARG A 297 11.51 10.55 10.16
N GLN A 298 10.60 9.62 10.47
CA GLN A 298 10.86 8.19 10.35
C GLN A 298 11.08 7.78 8.90
N ALA A 299 10.29 8.33 7.96
CA ALA A 299 10.47 8.08 6.52
C ALA A 299 11.87 8.50 6.05
N ILE A 300 12.32 9.71 6.41
CA ILE A 300 13.67 10.17 6.09
C ILE A 300 14.73 9.21 6.64
N ALA A 301 14.63 8.82 7.92
CA ALA A 301 15.57 7.88 8.53
C ALA A 301 15.59 6.51 7.82
N ASN A 302 14.41 5.99 7.44
CA ASN A 302 14.30 4.74 6.70
C ASN A 302 14.93 4.84 5.30
N LEU A 303 14.70 5.95 4.59
CA LEU A 303 15.20 6.16 3.23
C LEU A 303 16.72 6.38 3.20
N GLU A 304 17.26 7.18 4.12
CA GLU A 304 18.70 7.39 4.26
C GLU A 304 19.43 6.09 4.69
N LEU A 305 18.82 5.30 5.56
CA LEU A 305 19.36 3.98 5.93
C LEU A 305 19.33 3.03 4.71
N ALA A 306 18.27 3.09 3.91
CA ALA A 306 18.13 2.28 2.70
C ALA A 306 19.22 2.59 1.65
N GLU A 307 19.61 3.83 1.51
CA GLU A 307 20.72 4.23 0.62
C GLU A 307 22.08 3.71 1.12
N SER A 308 22.32 3.76 2.42
CA SER A 308 23.62 3.39 3.03
C SER A 308 23.73 1.89 3.34
N ALA A 309 22.64 1.24 3.75
CA ALA A 309 22.61 -0.15 4.20
C ALA A 309 21.21 -0.79 4.03
N PRO A 310 20.76 -1.07 2.81
CA PRO A 310 19.40 -1.53 2.54
C PRO A 310 19.00 -2.81 3.28
N HIS A 311 19.96 -3.72 3.53
CA HIS A 311 19.72 -4.96 4.27
C HIS A 311 19.33 -4.72 5.76
N LEU A 312 19.82 -3.64 6.38
CA LEU A 312 19.49 -3.31 7.78
C LEU A 312 18.06 -2.78 7.93
N VAL A 313 17.53 -2.09 6.92
CA VAL A 313 16.14 -1.61 6.93
C VAL A 313 15.17 -2.80 6.94
N GLU A 314 15.40 -3.78 6.07
CA GLU A 314 14.53 -4.97 6.00
C GLU A 314 14.62 -5.85 7.25
N LEU A 315 15.80 -5.97 7.87
CA LEU A 315 15.96 -6.70 9.15
C LEU A 315 15.19 -6.01 10.28
N LYS A 316 15.36 -4.71 10.45
CA LYS A 316 14.62 -3.94 11.46
C LYS A 316 13.11 -4.00 11.25
N GLY A 317 12.66 -3.99 10.01
CA GLY A 317 11.26 -4.12 9.66
C GLY A 317 10.67 -5.48 10.07
N LYS A 318 11.42 -6.57 9.86
CA LYS A 318 11.02 -7.93 10.28
C LYS A 318 10.86 -8.03 11.80
N ASP A 319 11.85 -7.54 12.55
CA ASP A 319 11.80 -7.56 14.01
C ASP A 319 10.61 -6.79 14.56
N VAL A 320 10.29 -5.63 13.96
CA VAL A 320 9.13 -4.82 14.32
C VAL A 320 7.82 -5.53 14.01
N GLY A 321 7.71 -6.22 12.88
CA GLY A 321 6.53 -7.00 12.49
C GLY A 321 6.26 -8.19 13.40
N GLN A 322 7.30 -8.97 13.70
CA GLN A 322 7.20 -10.19 14.52
C GLN A 322 6.78 -9.90 15.97
N THR A 323 7.36 -8.88 16.61
CA THR A 323 7.06 -8.56 18.01
C THR A 323 5.59 -8.12 18.20
N THR A 324 4.94 -7.57 17.19
CA THR A 324 3.52 -7.20 17.27
C THR A 324 2.60 -8.43 17.26
N MET A 325 3.04 -9.56 16.68
CA MET A 325 2.24 -10.79 16.61
C MET A 325 2.35 -11.67 17.85
N LEU A 326 3.45 -11.57 18.63
CA LEU A 326 3.74 -12.49 19.74
C LEU A 326 3.39 -11.94 21.13
N ASN A 327 3.21 -10.63 21.29
CA ASN A 327 3.00 -10.03 22.62
C ASN A 327 1.53 -9.87 23.05
N GLU A 328 0.55 -10.35 22.28
CA GLU A 328 -0.89 -10.23 22.61
C GLU A 328 -1.58 -11.58 22.84
N SER A 329 -0.83 -12.66 23.12
CA SER A 329 -1.41 -13.99 23.28
C SER A 329 -1.83 -14.35 24.71
N ASP A 330 -1.62 -13.50 25.70
CA ASP A 330 -2.04 -13.77 27.07
C ASP A 330 -2.75 -12.55 27.66
N ASP A 331 -4.09 -12.51 27.51
CA ASP A 331 -5.03 -12.08 28.55
C ASP A 331 -6.48 -12.26 28.03
N ASP A 332 -7.20 -13.15 28.71
CA ASP A 332 -8.62 -13.57 28.77
C ASP A 332 -9.70 -12.89 27.92
#